data_606661f289955e3fcd9d87dde977b9ee
#
_entry.id   606661f289955e3fcd9d87dde977b9ee
#
_cell.length_a   1.000
_cell.length_b   1.000
_cell.length_c   1.000
_cell.angle_alpha   90.00
_cell.angle_beta   90.00
_cell.angle_gamma   90.00
#
_symmetry.space_group_name_H-M   'P 1'
#
loop_
_entity.id
_entity.type
_entity.pdbx_description
1 polymer ?
#
loop_
_entity_poly.entity_id
_entity_poly.type
_entity_poly.pdbx_seq_one_letter_code
_entity_poly.pdbx_strand_id
1 'polypeptide(L)'
;LKGESGDSKIYTTRKENYMAFDYKKEYKEFYLPPKKPGIVDVPEMNYVAVRGKGNPNEPDGEYKTAMGLLYGIAFTIKMSYKGNHKIEGYFPYVVPPLEGLWYQDGSGTGIDYSRKDDFCWISMIRLPEFVTREVFDWAIREASEKKKTDFSKAEFFTYHEGSCVQCMHVGSYDDEPETMKKIEAFLKEQGYKTDFSGQRMHHEIYLSDPRRTAPEKLRTVIRLPIAKK
;
A
#
# COMPACT_ATOMS: atom_id res chain seq x y z
N LEU A 1 38.04 -6.99 61.26
CA LEU A 1 36.87 -6.27 60.77
C LEU A 1 36.81 -6.46 59.30
N LYS A 2 35.76 -7.17 58.79
CA LYS A 2 35.54 -7.60 57.41
C LYS A 2 34.96 -6.45 56.64
N GLY A 3 35.54 -6.16 55.46
CA GLY A 3 34.96 -5.26 54.49
C GLY A 3 34.12 -6.06 53.52
N GLU A 4 32.89 -5.62 53.30
CA GLU A 4 31.96 -6.20 52.38
C GLU A 4 32.28 -5.74 50.95
N SER A 5 32.44 -6.72 50.02
CA SER A 5 32.60 -6.49 48.60
C SER A 5 31.22 -6.25 47.99
N GLY A 6 31.02 -5.04 47.45
CA GLY A 6 29.82 -4.70 46.72
C GLY A 6 29.78 -5.38 45.34
N ASP A 7 28.87 -6.32 45.17
CA ASP A 7 28.54 -6.92 43.88
C ASP A 7 27.90 -5.87 42.95
N SER A 8 28.65 -5.42 41.95
CA SER A 8 28.12 -4.65 40.85
C SER A 8 27.36 -5.60 39.92
N LYS A 9 26.03 -5.62 40.03
CA LYS A 9 25.17 -6.29 39.09
C LYS A 9 25.28 -5.61 37.72
N ILE A 10 26.00 -6.26 36.81
CA ILE A 10 26.05 -5.91 35.40
C ILE A 10 24.65 -6.21 34.79
N TYR A 11 23.87 -5.17 34.62
CA TYR A 11 22.64 -5.27 33.83
C TYR A 11 23.02 -5.43 32.35
N THR A 12 23.15 -6.66 31.90
CA THR A 12 23.13 -6.98 30.46
C THR A 12 21.74 -6.71 29.96
N THR A 13 21.57 -5.57 29.29
CA THR A 13 20.39 -5.26 28.50
C THR A 13 20.30 -6.28 27.37
N ARG A 14 19.46 -7.30 27.54
CA ARG A 14 18.99 -8.12 26.41
C ARG A 14 18.36 -7.17 25.40
N LYS A 15 18.97 -7.02 24.21
CA LYS A 15 18.29 -6.50 23.04
C LYS A 15 17.17 -7.48 22.73
N GLU A 16 15.97 -7.22 23.19
CA GLU A 16 14.79 -7.89 22.67
C GLU A 16 14.72 -7.55 21.19
N ASN A 17 14.95 -8.56 20.37
CA ASN A 17 14.76 -8.49 18.92
C ASN A 17 13.23 -8.40 18.68
N TYR A 18 12.63 -7.24 18.83
CA TYR A 18 11.27 -6.99 18.37
C TYR A 18 11.28 -7.13 16.86
N MET A 19 10.70 -8.23 16.35
CA MET A 19 10.46 -8.37 14.93
C MET A 19 9.50 -7.25 14.51
N ALA A 20 9.90 -6.50 13.48
CA ALA A 20 9.07 -5.41 12.96
C ALA A 20 7.73 -5.99 12.47
N PHE A 21 6.62 -5.34 12.83
CA PHE A 21 5.28 -5.70 12.38
C PHE A 21 5.20 -5.66 10.85
N ASP A 22 4.78 -6.75 10.22
CA ASP A 22 4.69 -6.85 8.76
C ASP A 22 3.22 -7.02 8.37
N TYR A 23 2.62 -5.97 7.85
CA TYR A 23 1.21 -5.93 7.44
C TYR A 23 0.83 -7.07 6.50
N LYS A 24 1.73 -7.51 5.61
CA LYS A 24 1.47 -8.65 4.71
C LYS A 24 1.33 -9.97 5.45
N LYS A 25 2.03 -10.11 6.57
CA LYS A 25 2.01 -11.35 7.37
C LYS A 25 0.86 -11.37 8.36
N GLU A 26 0.54 -10.22 8.93
CA GLU A 26 -0.52 -10.07 9.94
C GLU A 26 -1.91 -10.05 9.29
N TYR A 27 -2.05 -9.40 8.14
CA TYR A 27 -3.32 -9.27 7.39
C TYR A 27 -3.26 -10.04 6.07
N LYS A 28 -3.03 -11.36 6.15
CA LYS A 28 -2.90 -12.24 4.96
C LYS A 28 -4.12 -12.22 4.09
N GLU A 29 -5.29 -12.06 4.69
CA GLU A 29 -6.57 -11.96 4.00
C GLU A 29 -6.63 -10.78 3.02
N PHE A 30 -5.90 -9.69 3.28
CA PHE A 30 -5.86 -8.54 2.38
C PHE A 30 -4.67 -8.55 1.42
N TYR A 31 -3.52 -9.13 1.84
CA TYR A 31 -2.27 -9.02 1.08
C TYR A 31 -1.80 -10.32 0.43
N LEU A 32 -2.27 -11.48 0.87
CA LEU A 32 -1.81 -12.76 0.37
C LEU A 32 -2.98 -13.69 -0.02
N PRO A 33 -3.95 -13.21 -0.82
CA PRO A 33 -5.03 -14.08 -1.28
C PRO A 33 -4.48 -15.21 -2.16
N PRO A 34 -5.24 -16.29 -2.33
CA PRO A 34 -4.89 -17.36 -3.27
C PRO A 34 -5.02 -16.88 -4.72
N LYS A 35 -4.48 -17.70 -5.67
CA LYS A 35 -4.66 -17.50 -7.11
C LYS A 35 -6.11 -17.76 -7.60
N LYS A 36 -6.95 -18.36 -6.75
CA LYS A 36 -8.38 -18.50 -6.97
C LYS A 36 -9.10 -17.28 -6.44
N PRO A 37 -10.01 -16.65 -7.21
CA PRO A 37 -10.79 -15.53 -6.75
C PRO A 37 -11.59 -15.85 -5.47
N GLY A 38 -11.70 -14.88 -4.58
CA GLY A 38 -12.46 -14.97 -3.33
C GLY A 38 -13.04 -13.62 -2.94
N ILE A 39 -14.14 -13.64 -2.19
CA ILE A 39 -14.77 -12.43 -1.67
C ILE A 39 -14.08 -12.05 -0.36
N VAL A 40 -13.88 -10.75 -0.16
CA VAL A 40 -13.33 -10.14 1.05
C VAL A 40 -14.09 -8.87 1.37
N ASP A 41 -14.26 -8.58 2.65
CA ASP A 41 -14.78 -7.28 3.11
C ASP A 41 -13.59 -6.48 3.69
N VAL A 42 -13.29 -5.35 3.06
CA VAL A 42 -12.11 -4.54 3.39
C VAL A 42 -12.54 -3.35 4.23
N PRO A 43 -12.09 -3.26 5.49
CA PRO A 43 -12.45 -2.16 6.37
C PRO A 43 -11.86 -0.84 5.91
N GLU A 44 -12.30 0.23 6.54
CA GLU A 44 -11.68 1.54 6.37
C GLU A 44 -10.23 1.53 6.86
N MET A 45 -9.34 2.09 6.05
CA MET A 45 -7.91 2.20 6.32
C MET A 45 -7.39 3.59 5.94
N ASN A 46 -6.31 4.01 6.57
CA ASN A 46 -5.64 5.26 6.28
C ASN A 46 -4.39 5.02 5.42
N TYR A 47 -4.16 5.91 4.48
CA TYR A 47 -3.06 5.86 3.52
C TYR A 47 -2.37 7.23 3.41
N VAL A 48 -1.10 7.22 3.06
CA VAL A 48 -0.50 8.31 2.32
C VAL A 48 -0.79 8.08 0.85
N ALA A 49 -1.37 9.05 0.15
CA ALA A 49 -1.75 8.94 -1.24
C ALA A 49 -1.26 10.12 -2.08
N VAL A 50 -1.07 9.87 -3.38
CA VAL A 50 -0.80 10.87 -4.40
C VAL A 50 -1.66 10.54 -5.61
N ARG A 51 -2.37 11.54 -6.13
CA ARG A 51 -3.18 11.44 -7.36
C ARG A 51 -2.41 11.93 -8.55
N GLY A 52 -2.62 11.28 -9.68
CA GLY A 52 -2.01 11.70 -10.93
C GLY A 52 -2.66 11.08 -12.15
N LYS A 53 -2.11 11.41 -13.31
CA LYS A 53 -2.58 10.96 -14.62
C LYS A 53 -1.39 10.61 -15.52
N GLY A 54 -1.63 9.76 -16.49
CA GLY A 54 -0.66 9.39 -17.54
C GLY A 54 -0.04 8.02 -17.34
N ASN A 55 0.83 7.70 -18.26
CA ASN A 55 1.46 6.38 -18.38
C ASN A 55 2.45 6.12 -17.22
N PRO A 56 2.22 5.08 -16.40
CA PRO A 56 3.11 4.76 -15.28
C PRO A 56 4.51 4.30 -15.71
N ASN A 57 4.68 3.92 -16.98
CA ASN A 57 5.96 3.47 -17.52
C ASN A 57 6.83 4.61 -18.06
N GLU A 58 6.34 5.84 -18.03
CA GLU A 58 7.10 6.99 -18.50
C GLU A 58 8.30 7.26 -17.57
N PRO A 59 9.56 7.27 -18.09
CA PRO A 59 10.76 7.27 -17.24
C PRO A 59 10.87 8.44 -16.27
N ASP A 60 10.41 9.62 -16.67
CA ASP A 60 10.41 10.86 -15.86
C ASP A 60 8.99 11.40 -15.64
N GLY A 61 7.99 10.50 -15.74
CA GLY A 61 6.58 10.81 -15.63
C GLY A 61 6.13 11.16 -14.21
N GLU A 62 4.88 11.60 -14.13
CA GLU A 62 4.25 12.00 -12.87
C GLU A 62 4.17 10.85 -11.88
N TYR A 63 3.99 9.61 -12.38
CA TYR A 63 3.95 8.41 -11.54
C TYR A 63 5.25 8.18 -10.77
N LYS A 64 6.40 8.33 -11.42
CA LYS A 64 7.72 8.21 -10.76
C LYS A 64 7.92 9.27 -9.68
N THR A 65 7.48 10.49 -9.95
CA THR A 65 7.51 11.57 -8.94
C THR A 65 6.65 11.24 -7.73
N ALA A 66 5.42 10.73 -7.97
CA ALA A 66 4.52 10.29 -6.91
C ALA A 66 5.14 9.21 -6.00
N MET A 67 5.84 8.23 -6.58
CA MET A 67 6.56 7.21 -5.80
C MET A 67 7.59 7.84 -4.85
N GLY A 68 8.31 8.87 -5.30
CA GLY A 68 9.27 9.62 -4.47
C GLY A 68 8.61 10.29 -3.27
N LEU A 69 7.41 10.86 -3.47
CA LEU A 69 6.63 11.49 -2.40
C LEU A 69 6.11 10.46 -1.40
N LEU A 70 5.47 9.40 -1.87
CA LEU A 70 4.90 8.34 -1.03
C LEU A 70 5.93 7.71 -0.11
N TYR A 71 7.02 7.22 -0.70
CA TYR A 71 8.10 6.60 0.09
C TYR A 71 8.83 7.62 0.96
N GLY A 72 8.92 8.89 0.54
CA GLY A 72 9.48 9.96 1.34
C GLY A 72 8.77 10.13 2.67
N ILE A 73 7.45 10.20 2.65
CA ILE A 73 6.61 10.31 3.86
C ILE A 73 6.62 9.01 4.66
N ALA A 74 6.39 7.87 4.01
CA ALA A 74 6.35 6.58 4.68
C ALA A 74 7.65 6.28 5.46
N PHE A 75 8.82 6.59 4.87
CA PHE A 75 10.09 6.42 5.56
C PHE A 75 10.36 7.50 6.61
N THR A 76 9.87 8.72 6.45
CA THR A 76 9.95 9.77 7.48
C THR A 76 9.22 9.33 8.74
N ILE A 77 7.99 8.82 8.61
CA ILE A 77 7.21 8.27 9.72
C ILE A 77 7.93 7.04 10.31
N LYS A 78 8.32 6.08 9.48
CA LYS A 78 9.00 4.87 9.92
C LYS A 78 10.27 5.15 10.72
N MET A 79 11.04 6.15 10.32
CA MET A 79 12.33 6.47 10.93
C MET A 79 12.25 7.49 12.06
N SER A 80 11.06 7.98 12.44
CA SER A 80 10.85 8.96 13.50
C SER A 80 11.50 8.57 14.83
N TYR A 81 11.52 7.27 15.13
CA TYR A 81 12.12 6.74 16.36
C TYR A 81 13.62 7.05 16.53
N LYS A 82 14.31 7.35 15.41
CA LYS A 82 15.74 7.74 15.42
C LYS A 82 15.95 9.23 15.68
N GLY A 83 14.91 10.04 15.52
CA GLY A 83 14.93 11.48 15.71
C GLY A 83 14.42 11.91 17.08
N ASN A 84 14.25 13.22 17.23
CA ASN A 84 13.73 13.83 18.46
C ASN A 84 12.19 13.80 18.52
N HIS A 85 11.51 13.66 17.37
CA HIS A 85 10.05 13.58 17.30
C HIS A 85 9.60 12.16 17.64
N LYS A 86 9.00 12.00 18.82
CA LYS A 86 8.44 10.73 19.26
C LYS A 86 6.95 10.69 18.94
N ILE A 87 6.53 9.67 18.20
CA ILE A 87 5.13 9.45 17.86
C ILE A 87 4.52 8.53 18.92
N GLU A 88 3.43 8.96 19.52
CA GLU A 88 2.68 8.14 20.48
C GLU A 88 2.14 6.87 19.82
N GLY A 89 2.22 5.75 20.52
CA GLY A 89 1.78 4.45 19.99
C GLY A 89 2.69 3.85 18.90
N TYR A 90 3.84 4.49 18.59
CA TYR A 90 4.76 3.96 17.59
C TYR A 90 5.24 2.54 17.92
N PHE A 91 5.21 1.68 16.94
CA PHE A 91 5.87 0.36 16.95
C PHE A 91 6.73 0.15 15.71
N PRO A 92 7.82 -0.64 15.76
CA PRO A 92 8.62 -0.97 14.59
C PRO A 92 7.81 -1.75 13.56
N TYR A 93 7.81 -1.32 12.30
CA TYR A 93 7.06 -1.97 11.23
C TYR A 93 7.82 -2.01 9.90
N VAL A 94 7.41 -2.92 9.02
CA VAL A 94 7.80 -2.93 7.61
C VAL A 94 6.87 -1.99 6.86
N VAL A 95 7.40 -1.08 6.04
CA VAL A 95 6.54 -0.22 5.19
C VAL A 95 5.64 -1.13 4.36
N PRO A 96 4.31 -0.94 4.41
CA PRO A 96 3.38 -1.73 3.63
C PRO A 96 3.65 -1.66 2.13
N PRO A 97 3.10 -2.58 1.33
CA PRO A 97 3.23 -2.53 -0.12
C PRO A 97 2.76 -1.20 -0.70
N LEU A 98 3.28 -0.87 -1.87
CA LEU A 98 2.66 0.13 -2.73
C LEU A 98 1.34 -0.44 -3.24
N GLU A 99 0.31 0.39 -3.27
CA GLU A 99 -1.02 0.10 -3.78
C GLU A 99 -1.42 1.16 -4.79
N GLY A 100 -2.28 0.82 -5.74
CA GLY A 100 -2.79 1.76 -6.74
C GLY A 100 -4.26 1.54 -7.02
N LEU A 101 -5.05 2.62 -6.97
CA LEU A 101 -6.41 2.65 -7.49
C LEU A 101 -6.35 3.22 -8.90
N TRP A 102 -6.88 2.46 -9.87
CA TRP A 102 -6.77 2.78 -11.30
C TRP A 102 -8.14 3.02 -11.92
N TYR A 103 -8.22 4.01 -12.79
CA TYR A 103 -9.41 4.31 -13.58
C TYR A 103 -9.04 5.05 -14.86
N GLN A 104 -9.98 5.11 -15.79
CA GLN A 104 -9.87 5.87 -17.04
C GLN A 104 -11.19 6.60 -17.28
N ASP A 105 -11.11 7.86 -17.67
CA ASP A 105 -12.30 8.63 -18.02
C ASP A 105 -12.99 8.03 -19.24
N GLY A 106 -14.30 7.77 -19.11
CA GLY A 106 -15.12 7.23 -20.20
C GLY A 106 -15.02 5.72 -20.45
N SER A 107 -14.24 4.97 -19.68
CA SER A 107 -14.11 3.51 -19.82
C SER A 107 -15.24 2.70 -19.17
N GLY A 108 -16.16 3.34 -18.45
CA GLY A 108 -17.33 2.72 -17.83
C GLY A 108 -16.98 1.77 -16.69
N THR A 109 -16.49 0.58 -16.95
CA THR A 109 -16.38 -0.49 -15.92
C THR A 109 -15.04 -1.24 -15.93
N GLY A 110 -14.02 -0.75 -16.60
CA GLY A 110 -12.76 -1.50 -16.70
C GLY A 110 -11.55 -0.64 -17.02
N ILE A 111 -10.40 -1.30 -17.05
CA ILE A 111 -9.13 -0.72 -17.47
C ILE A 111 -8.84 -1.18 -18.90
N ASP A 112 -8.62 -0.24 -19.81
CA ASP A 112 -8.10 -0.50 -21.16
C ASP A 112 -6.58 -0.35 -21.14
N TYR A 113 -5.87 -1.47 -21.03
CA TYR A 113 -4.41 -1.53 -20.96
C TYR A 113 -3.70 -1.05 -22.25
N SER A 114 -4.44 -0.89 -23.37
CA SER A 114 -3.89 -0.33 -24.61
C SER A 114 -3.76 1.20 -24.57
N ARG A 115 -4.46 1.86 -23.63
CA ARG A 115 -4.56 3.32 -23.50
C ARG A 115 -3.89 3.81 -22.22
N LYS A 116 -2.63 3.45 -21.98
CA LYS A 116 -1.91 3.76 -20.74
C LYS A 116 -1.75 5.26 -20.49
N ASP A 117 -1.72 6.09 -21.51
CA ASP A 117 -1.60 7.54 -21.38
C ASP A 117 -2.88 8.19 -20.79
N ASP A 118 -4.00 7.50 -20.87
CA ASP A 118 -5.28 7.95 -20.29
C ASP A 118 -5.50 7.46 -18.86
N PHE A 119 -4.57 6.74 -18.28
CA PHE A 119 -4.70 6.27 -16.91
C PHE A 119 -4.77 7.45 -15.94
N CYS A 120 -5.76 7.39 -15.07
CA CYS A 120 -5.81 8.16 -13.84
C CYS A 120 -5.56 7.21 -12.68
N TRP A 121 -4.81 7.67 -11.70
CA TRP A 121 -4.43 6.80 -10.59
C TRP A 121 -4.37 7.54 -9.26
N ILE A 122 -4.63 6.79 -8.20
CA ILE A 122 -4.32 7.16 -6.83
C ILE A 122 -3.31 6.13 -6.32
N SER A 123 -2.04 6.49 -6.31
CA SER A 123 -1.01 5.64 -5.73
C SER A 123 -0.92 5.88 -4.24
N MET A 124 -0.82 4.81 -3.45
CA MET A 124 -0.92 4.93 -2.00
C MET A 124 -0.09 3.87 -1.26
N ILE A 125 0.23 4.16 -0.01
CA ILE A 125 0.84 3.23 0.93
C ILE A 125 0.05 3.30 2.24
N ARG A 126 -0.40 2.16 2.76
CA ARG A 126 -1.11 2.09 4.03
C ARG A 126 -0.28 2.71 5.16
N LEU A 127 -0.93 3.49 5.99
CA LEU A 127 -0.35 4.06 7.21
C LEU A 127 -0.67 3.16 8.41
N PRO A 128 0.29 2.99 9.35
CA PRO A 128 0.01 2.36 10.63
C PRO A 128 -1.07 3.10 11.42
N GLU A 129 -1.74 2.39 12.30
CA GLU A 129 -2.88 2.88 13.08
C GLU A 129 -2.52 4.04 14.02
N PHE A 130 -1.25 4.16 14.41
CA PHE A 130 -0.76 5.28 15.23
C PHE A 130 -0.57 6.60 14.45
N VAL A 131 -0.70 6.58 13.12
CA VAL A 131 -0.52 7.77 12.28
C VAL A 131 -1.82 8.58 12.26
N THR A 132 -1.85 9.64 13.05
CA THR A 132 -2.93 10.64 13.01
C THR A 132 -2.69 11.67 11.91
N ARG A 133 -3.65 12.56 11.70
CA ARG A 133 -3.51 13.68 10.78
C ARG A 133 -2.34 14.59 11.17
N GLU A 134 -2.15 14.84 12.47
CA GLU A 134 -1.06 15.68 12.99
C GLU A 134 0.32 15.04 12.72
N VAL A 135 0.43 13.72 12.90
CA VAL A 135 1.65 12.96 12.58
C VAL A 135 1.94 13.05 11.09
N PHE A 136 0.92 12.92 10.25
CA PHE A 136 1.05 13.03 8.81
C PHE A 136 1.52 14.44 8.38
N ASP A 137 0.90 15.49 8.91
CA ASP A 137 1.25 16.89 8.61
C ASP A 137 2.68 17.21 9.09
N TRP A 138 3.11 16.64 10.21
CA TRP A 138 4.51 16.70 10.64
C TRP A 138 5.43 16.00 9.62
N ALA A 139 5.07 14.82 9.16
CA ALA A 139 5.89 14.04 8.24
C ALA A 139 6.07 14.75 6.87
N ILE A 140 5.05 15.45 6.38
CA ILE A 140 5.14 16.31 5.19
C ILE A 140 6.20 17.39 5.39
N ARG A 141 6.12 18.17 6.48
CA ARG A 141 7.08 19.24 6.77
C ARG A 141 8.51 18.70 6.89
N GLU A 142 8.69 17.66 7.69
CA GLU A 142 9.99 17.02 7.93
C GLU A 142 10.61 16.45 6.65
N ALA A 143 9.80 15.78 5.81
CA ALA A 143 10.26 15.26 4.53
C ALA A 143 10.65 16.38 3.56
N SER A 144 9.84 17.45 3.49
CA SER A 144 10.09 18.61 2.63
C SER A 144 11.40 19.31 3.01
N GLU A 145 11.63 19.54 4.31
CA GLU A 145 12.86 20.16 4.81
C GLU A 145 14.10 19.31 4.52
N LYS A 146 14.03 18.02 4.81
CA LYS A 146 15.17 17.12 4.65
C LYS A 146 15.54 16.86 3.18
N LYS A 147 14.55 16.72 2.31
CA LYS A 147 14.76 16.37 0.91
C LYS A 147 14.80 17.54 -0.03
N LYS A 148 14.53 18.77 0.45
CA LYS A 148 14.43 19.98 -0.36
C LYS A 148 13.47 19.83 -1.54
N THR A 149 12.35 19.13 -1.31
CA THR A 149 11.32 18.79 -2.30
C THR A 149 9.96 19.12 -1.70
N ASP A 150 9.06 19.62 -2.54
CA ASP A 150 7.68 19.86 -2.13
C ASP A 150 6.87 18.58 -2.04
N PHE A 151 6.37 18.26 -0.85
CA PHE A 151 5.53 17.09 -0.56
C PHE A 151 4.03 17.43 -0.44
N SER A 152 3.62 18.66 -0.77
CA SER A 152 2.23 19.12 -0.61
C SER A 152 1.21 18.37 -1.47
N LYS A 153 1.65 17.67 -2.54
CA LYS A 153 0.80 16.80 -3.35
C LYS A 153 0.38 15.50 -2.65
N ALA A 154 1.04 15.14 -1.55
CA ALA A 154 0.66 13.96 -0.80
C ALA A 154 -0.49 14.28 0.16
N GLU A 155 -1.47 13.38 0.22
CA GLU A 155 -2.66 13.52 1.06
C GLU A 155 -2.78 12.40 2.09
N PHE A 156 -3.38 12.71 3.24
CA PHE A 156 -3.88 11.71 4.18
C PHE A 156 -5.23 11.23 3.66
N PHE A 157 -5.26 10.01 3.15
CA PHE A 157 -6.40 9.46 2.45
C PHE A 157 -7.02 8.32 3.26
N THR A 158 -8.26 8.53 3.70
CA THR A 158 -9.05 7.50 4.36
C THR A 158 -9.94 6.84 3.32
N TYR A 159 -9.84 5.50 3.21
CA TYR A 159 -10.55 4.74 2.19
C TYR A 159 -11.24 3.52 2.77
N HIS A 160 -12.55 3.43 2.55
CA HIS A 160 -13.37 2.26 2.86
C HIS A 160 -13.73 1.54 1.57
N GLU A 161 -13.07 0.43 1.31
CA GLU A 161 -13.27 -0.32 0.07
C GLU A 161 -14.50 -1.25 0.14
N GLY A 162 -14.82 -1.80 1.33
CA GLY A 162 -15.99 -2.65 1.58
C GLY A 162 -15.91 -4.00 0.87
N SER A 163 -17.05 -4.50 0.41
CA SER A 163 -17.11 -5.82 -0.24
C SER A 163 -16.44 -5.83 -1.60
N CYS A 164 -15.44 -6.71 -1.73
CA CYS A 164 -14.62 -6.86 -2.92
C CYS A 164 -14.45 -8.32 -3.30
N VAL A 165 -14.12 -8.58 -4.56
CA VAL A 165 -13.48 -9.82 -4.99
C VAL A 165 -11.99 -9.57 -5.16
N GLN A 166 -11.16 -10.52 -4.77
CA GLN A 166 -9.71 -10.41 -4.98
C GLN A 166 -9.09 -11.72 -5.44
N CYS A 167 -7.95 -11.58 -6.10
CA CYS A 167 -7.19 -12.71 -6.65
C CYS A 167 -5.70 -12.38 -6.69
N MET A 168 -4.83 -13.35 -6.40
CA MET A 168 -3.40 -13.19 -6.66
C MET A 168 -3.11 -13.36 -8.14
N HIS A 169 -2.67 -12.31 -8.80
CA HIS A 169 -2.04 -12.35 -10.10
C HIS A 169 -0.55 -12.70 -9.96
N VAL A 170 -0.06 -13.61 -10.82
CA VAL A 170 1.37 -13.95 -10.91
C VAL A 170 1.74 -13.89 -12.38
N GLY A 171 2.57 -12.94 -12.75
CA GLY A 171 2.94 -12.64 -14.12
C GLY A 171 3.20 -11.16 -14.33
N SER A 172 3.43 -10.78 -15.59
CA SER A 172 3.56 -9.38 -15.97
C SER A 172 2.23 -8.64 -15.85
N TYR A 173 2.26 -7.34 -15.70
CA TYR A 173 1.04 -6.52 -15.68
C TYR A 173 0.23 -6.64 -17.00
N ASP A 174 0.90 -6.90 -18.12
CA ASP A 174 0.23 -7.09 -19.40
C ASP A 174 -0.55 -8.42 -19.48
N ASP A 175 -0.30 -9.38 -18.57
CA ASP A 175 -1.02 -10.66 -18.44
C ASP A 175 -2.23 -10.58 -17.49
N GLU A 176 -2.49 -9.45 -16.85
CA GLU A 176 -3.62 -9.27 -15.91
C GLU A 176 -4.99 -9.58 -16.54
N PRO A 177 -5.26 -9.32 -17.84
CA PRO A 177 -6.53 -9.70 -18.47
C PRO A 177 -6.92 -11.17 -18.27
N GLU A 178 -5.96 -12.09 -18.15
CA GLU A 178 -6.25 -13.50 -17.86
C GLU A 178 -6.75 -13.72 -16.43
N THR A 179 -6.27 -12.92 -15.48
CA THR A 179 -6.77 -12.96 -14.10
C THR A 179 -8.14 -12.29 -13.99
N MET A 180 -8.36 -11.21 -14.76
CA MET A 180 -9.67 -10.54 -14.85
C MET A 180 -10.75 -11.50 -15.36
N LYS A 181 -10.49 -12.29 -16.39
CA LYS A 181 -11.43 -13.33 -16.88
C LYS A 181 -11.82 -14.33 -15.80
N LYS A 182 -10.87 -14.75 -14.94
CA LYS A 182 -11.15 -15.66 -13.82
C LYS A 182 -12.04 -15.00 -12.77
N ILE A 183 -11.79 -13.74 -12.47
CA ILE A 183 -12.61 -12.96 -11.54
C ILE A 183 -14.04 -12.80 -12.09
N GLU A 184 -14.20 -12.45 -13.34
CA GLU A 184 -15.51 -12.29 -14.00
C GLU A 184 -16.31 -13.60 -13.99
N ALA A 185 -15.68 -14.74 -14.32
CA ALA A 185 -16.30 -16.05 -14.27
C ALA A 185 -16.78 -16.40 -12.87
N PHE A 186 -15.94 -16.15 -11.84
CA PHE A 186 -16.28 -16.36 -10.45
C PHE A 186 -17.46 -15.47 -10.00
N LEU A 187 -17.44 -14.19 -10.34
CA LEU A 187 -18.54 -13.26 -9.99
C LEU A 187 -19.85 -13.69 -10.62
N LYS A 188 -19.83 -14.16 -11.88
CA LYS A 188 -21.01 -14.67 -12.57
C LYS A 188 -21.58 -15.88 -11.85
N GLU A 189 -20.74 -16.82 -11.44
CA GLU A 189 -21.14 -18.04 -10.70
C GLU A 189 -21.74 -17.69 -9.33
N GLN A 190 -21.16 -16.72 -8.62
CA GLN A 190 -21.56 -16.34 -7.27
C GLN A 190 -22.71 -15.32 -7.22
N GLY A 191 -23.24 -14.85 -8.36
CA GLY A 191 -24.36 -13.90 -8.43
C GLY A 191 -23.98 -12.46 -8.06
N TYR A 192 -22.71 -12.09 -8.28
CA TYR A 192 -22.20 -10.74 -8.09
C TYR A 192 -21.88 -10.06 -9.43
N LYS A 193 -21.71 -8.75 -9.36
CA LYS A 193 -21.16 -7.91 -10.43
C LYS A 193 -20.13 -6.95 -9.86
N THR A 194 -19.24 -6.43 -10.67
CA THR A 194 -18.37 -5.31 -10.28
C THR A 194 -19.20 -4.06 -10.01
N ASP A 195 -18.75 -3.26 -9.05
CA ASP A 195 -19.44 -2.02 -8.63
C ASP A 195 -18.43 -0.88 -8.46
N PHE A 196 -18.10 -0.24 -9.57
CA PHE A 196 -17.21 0.92 -9.61
C PHE A 196 -17.92 2.24 -9.27
N SER A 197 -18.99 2.18 -8.48
CA SER A 197 -19.72 3.37 -8.04
C SER A 197 -18.96 4.16 -6.98
N GLY A 198 -19.19 5.46 -6.94
CA GLY A 198 -18.54 6.35 -5.99
C GLY A 198 -17.04 6.47 -6.19
N GLN A 199 -16.27 6.21 -5.15
CA GLN A 199 -14.80 6.22 -5.19
C GLN A 199 -14.18 4.83 -5.30
N ARG A 200 -14.98 3.80 -5.59
CA ARG A 200 -14.55 2.42 -5.68
C ARG A 200 -13.99 2.15 -7.07
N MET A 201 -12.75 1.69 -7.13
CA MET A 201 -11.96 1.59 -8.37
C MET A 201 -11.31 0.21 -8.50
N HIS A 202 -10.70 -0.06 -9.64
CA HIS A 202 -9.77 -1.16 -9.82
C HIS A 202 -8.57 -0.95 -8.90
N HIS A 203 -8.29 -1.90 -8.01
CA HIS A 203 -7.25 -1.80 -7.01
C HIS A 203 -6.18 -2.86 -7.22
N GLU A 204 -4.93 -2.44 -7.27
CA GLU A 204 -3.76 -3.28 -7.39
C GLU A 204 -2.84 -3.10 -6.18
N ILE A 205 -2.35 -4.21 -5.60
CA ILE A 205 -1.41 -4.20 -4.48
C ILE A 205 -0.13 -4.90 -4.92
N TYR A 206 0.98 -4.18 -4.99
CA TYR A 206 2.24 -4.65 -5.56
C TYR A 206 3.12 -5.32 -4.52
N LEU A 207 3.20 -6.66 -4.56
CA LEU A 207 3.95 -7.46 -3.60
C LEU A 207 5.40 -7.71 -4.02
N SER A 208 5.73 -7.45 -5.27
CA SER A 208 7.07 -7.63 -5.85
C SER A 208 7.62 -6.31 -6.35
N ASP A 209 8.94 -6.11 -6.22
CA ASP A 209 9.63 -4.99 -6.86
C ASP A 209 9.96 -5.36 -8.31
N PRO A 210 9.36 -4.71 -9.33
CA PRO A 210 9.58 -5.04 -10.74
C PRO A 210 11.03 -4.79 -11.21
N ARG A 211 11.81 -4.01 -10.47
CA ARG A 211 13.23 -3.77 -10.76
C ARG A 211 14.14 -4.94 -10.36
N ARG A 212 13.61 -5.87 -9.54
CA ARG A 212 14.36 -6.98 -8.93
C ARG A 212 13.77 -8.35 -9.20
N THR A 213 12.53 -8.39 -9.70
CA THR A 213 11.77 -9.61 -9.90
C THR A 213 11.52 -9.79 -11.38
N ALA A 214 11.81 -10.97 -11.92
CA ALA A 214 11.52 -11.29 -13.31
C ALA A 214 10.00 -11.20 -13.57
N PRO A 215 9.56 -10.70 -14.75
CA PRO A 215 8.16 -10.39 -15.02
C PRO A 215 7.21 -11.56 -14.73
N GLU A 216 7.57 -12.77 -15.08
CA GLU A 216 6.76 -13.98 -14.88
C GLU A 216 6.62 -14.40 -13.39
N LYS A 217 7.37 -13.75 -12.50
CA LYS A 217 7.36 -13.99 -11.03
C LYS A 217 6.78 -12.82 -10.24
N LEU A 218 6.38 -11.74 -10.92
CA LEU A 218 5.73 -10.63 -10.26
C LEU A 218 4.44 -11.10 -9.60
N ARG A 219 4.12 -10.50 -8.46
CA ARG A 219 2.93 -10.82 -7.68
C ARG A 219 2.18 -9.54 -7.37
N THR A 220 0.94 -9.50 -7.83
CA THR A 220 0.01 -8.38 -7.61
C THR A 220 -1.31 -8.93 -7.08
N VAL A 221 -1.86 -8.33 -6.04
CA VAL A 221 -3.25 -8.59 -5.69
C VAL A 221 -4.12 -7.71 -6.58
N ILE A 222 -4.97 -8.31 -7.37
CA ILE A 222 -6.03 -7.59 -8.10
C ILE A 222 -7.29 -7.65 -7.23
N ARG A 223 -7.87 -6.51 -6.94
CA ARG A 223 -9.07 -6.37 -6.11
C ARG A 223 -10.08 -5.47 -6.79
N LEU A 224 -11.32 -5.92 -6.88
CA LEU A 224 -12.41 -5.19 -7.51
C LEU A 224 -13.58 -5.05 -6.57
N PRO A 225 -14.20 -3.88 -6.47
CA PRO A 225 -15.42 -3.68 -5.71
C PRO A 225 -16.59 -4.45 -6.35
N ILE A 226 -17.46 -4.99 -5.50
CA ILE A 226 -18.59 -5.81 -5.94
C ILE A 226 -19.90 -5.41 -5.29
N ALA A 227 -21.00 -5.71 -5.97
CA ALA A 227 -22.36 -5.69 -5.45
C ALA A 227 -23.10 -6.95 -5.89
N LYS A 228 -24.14 -7.34 -5.15
CA LYS A 228 -25.08 -8.39 -5.59
C LYS A 228 -25.81 -7.94 -6.85
N LYS A 229 -26.11 -8.90 -7.72
CA LYS A 229 -26.98 -8.67 -8.88
C LYS A 229 -28.41 -8.46 -8.46
#